data_905f075dc8e6a8eec71e97c4aad6c722
#
_entry.id   905f075dc8e6a8eec71e97c4aad6c722
#
_cell.length_a   1.000
_cell.length_b   1.000
_cell.length_c   1.000
_cell.angle_alpha   90.00
_cell.angle_beta   90.00
_cell.angle_gamma   90.00
#
_symmetry.space_group_name_H-M   'P 1'
#
loop_
_entity.id
_entity.type
_entity.pdbx_description
1 polymer ?
#
loop_
_entity_poly.entity_id
_entity_poly.type
_entity_poly.pdbx_seq_one_letter_code
_entity_poly.pdbx_strand_id
1 'polypeptide(L)'
;MDTGAAGPTDEVLMCEQTVDALYALLEADPNYSPVRCRENGQDAAIAGRAARAGQAGACLLLSVHGNLDSSSQSHGFECYPTPPGRAYYEEASRFAHCIAQGMGSAGHRLRGETGVRFVYYQGKSKKIVDSSDTRVREENSFGILEKAPCPAVLAEQCFLSNSSDYEAWATPQGCQRAARVYYEAICRYFGTQPIAQA
;
A
#
# COMPACT_ATOMS: atom_id res chain seq x y z
N MET A 1 -12.32 17.10 -1.52
CA MET A 1 -12.16 16.11 -0.44
C MET A 1 -11.98 14.76 -1.10
N ASP A 2 -10.84 14.13 -0.94
CA ASP A 2 -10.63 12.76 -1.40
C ASP A 2 -11.22 11.83 -0.32
N THR A 3 -12.49 11.48 -0.49
CA THR A 3 -13.23 10.68 0.49
C THR A 3 -12.98 9.18 0.36
N GLY A 4 -12.16 8.78 -0.62
CA GLY A 4 -11.93 7.36 -0.89
C GLY A 4 -13.18 6.64 -1.45
N ALA A 5 -13.11 5.32 -1.53
CA ALA A 5 -14.22 4.49 -1.95
C ALA A 5 -15.25 4.35 -0.82
N ALA A 6 -16.53 4.63 -1.13
CA ALA A 6 -17.62 4.43 -0.17
C ALA A 6 -18.00 2.94 -0.10
N GLY A 7 -17.83 2.36 1.08
CA GLY A 7 -18.17 0.97 1.40
C GLY A 7 -18.86 0.86 2.75
N PRO A 8 -18.99 -0.33 3.35
CA PRO A 8 -19.46 -0.50 4.72
C PRO A 8 -18.62 0.26 5.75
N THR A 9 -17.35 0.49 5.43
CA THR A 9 -16.45 1.44 6.12
C THR A 9 -15.92 2.40 5.08
N ASP A 10 -15.82 3.66 5.45
CA ASP A 10 -15.09 4.66 4.67
C ASP A 10 -13.64 4.20 4.47
N GLU A 11 -13.16 4.21 3.22
CA GLU A 11 -11.78 3.85 2.91
C GLU A 11 -10.79 4.66 3.74
N VAL A 12 -11.06 5.95 3.92
CA VAL A 12 -10.21 6.85 4.70
C VAL A 12 -10.08 6.36 6.14
N LEU A 13 -11.18 5.95 6.78
CA LEU A 13 -11.15 5.46 8.16
C LEU A 13 -10.34 4.17 8.29
N MET A 14 -10.52 3.22 7.38
CA MET A 14 -9.72 1.97 7.34
C MET A 14 -8.23 2.28 7.17
N CYS A 15 -7.88 3.16 6.21
CA CYS A 15 -6.50 3.55 5.96
C CYS A 15 -5.88 4.24 7.19
N GLU A 16 -6.61 5.15 7.84
CA GLU A 16 -6.14 5.83 9.04
C GLU A 16 -5.89 4.87 10.18
N GLN A 17 -6.80 3.94 10.44
CA GLN A 17 -6.62 2.91 11.48
C GLN A 17 -5.43 2.00 11.20
N THR A 18 -5.24 1.59 9.95
CA THR A 18 -4.09 0.77 9.56
C THR A 18 -2.78 1.54 9.72
N VAL A 19 -2.74 2.79 9.25
CA VAL A 19 -1.55 3.64 9.33
C VAL A 19 -1.23 4.01 10.77
N ASP A 20 -2.22 4.25 11.63
CA ASP A 20 -2.03 4.50 13.07
C ASP A 20 -1.35 3.31 13.76
N ALA A 21 -1.85 2.11 13.49
CA ALA A 21 -1.26 0.89 14.05
C ALA A 21 0.17 0.63 13.51
N LEU A 22 0.39 0.85 12.20
CA LEU A 22 1.72 0.71 11.60
C LEU A 22 2.69 1.75 12.14
N TYR A 23 2.26 3.01 12.27
CA TYR A 23 3.05 4.10 12.80
C TYR A 23 3.54 3.79 14.22
N ALA A 24 2.65 3.31 15.08
CA ALA A 24 2.99 2.93 16.45
C ALA A 24 4.04 1.79 16.51
N LEU A 25 3.94 0.79 15.62
CA LEU A 25 4.93 -0.29 15.53
C LEU A 25 6.30 0.23 15.09
N LEU A 26 6.33 1.11 14.09
CA LEU A 26 7.58 1.69 13.58
C LEU A 26 8.19 2.68 14.58
N GLU A 27 7.38 3.47 15.28
CA GLU A 27 7.85 4.43 16.29
C GLU A 27 8.48 3.71 17.51
N ALA A 28 7.95 2.53 17.86
CA ALA A 28 8.48 1.70 18.93
C ALA A 28 9.80 0.99 18.56
N ASP A 29 10.10 0.88 17.27
CA ASP A 29 11.31 0.21 16.79
C ASP A 29 12.44 1.22 16.54
N PRO A 30 13.57 1.16 17.25
CA PRO A 30 14.66 2.13 17.13
C PRO A 30 15.35 2.15 15.75
N ASN A 31 15.06 1.17 14.88
CA ASN A 31 15.58 1.16 13.51
C ASN A 31 14.85 2.12 12.58
N TYR A 32 13.69 2.65 12.97
CA TYR A 32 12.80 3.42 12.08
C TYR A 32 12.42 4.79 12.65
N SER A 33 12.15 5.72 11.73
CA SER A 33 11.61 7.05 12.02
C SER A 33 10.41 7.28 11.07
N PRO A 34 9.20 6.88 11.47
CA PRO A 34 8.02 7.00 10.60
C PRO A 34 7.56 8.44 10.45
N VAL A 35 7.13 8.81 9.24
CA VAL A 35 6.55 10.12 8.93
C VAL A 35 5.22 9.93 8.21
N ARG A 36 4.18 10.65 8.66
CA ARG A 36 2.90 10.68 7.95
C ARG A 36 2.96 11.66 6.80
N CYS A 37 2.54 11.23 5.61
CA CYS A 37 2.39 12.14 4.47
C CYS A 37 1.09 12.95 4.52
N ARG A 38 0.13 12.55 5.35
CA ARG A 38 -1.15 13.20 5.64
C ARG A 38 -1.53 12.95 7.10
N GLU A 39 -1.97 13.95 7.80
CA GLU A 39 -2.56 13.77 9.14
C GLU A 39 -4.01 13.24 9.02
N ASN A 40 -4.47 12.52 10.05
CA ASN A 40 -5.84 12.00 10.09
C ASN A 40 -6.86 13.13 9.98
N GLY A 41 -7.92 12.87 9.24
CA GLY A 41 -9.00 13.85 9.01
C GLY A 41 -8.61 15.05 8.13
N GLN A 42 -7.40 15.11 7.61
CA GLN A 42 -6.96 16.20 6.74
C GLN A 42 -6.89 15.76 5.27
N ASP A 43 -7.23 16.67 4.37
CA ASP A 43 -6.97 16.49 2.95
C ASP A 43 -5.53 16.84 2.62
N ALA A 44 -4.91 16.06 1.74
CA ALA A 44 -3.61 16.38 1.17
C ALA A 44 -3.54 15.93 -0.29
N ALA A 45 -3.27 16.87 -1.17
CA ALA A 45 -3.04 16.55 -2.58
C ALA A 45 -1.85 15.59 -2.74
N ILE A 46 -1.90 14.74 -3.78
CA ILE A 46 -0.84 13.75 -4.08
C ILE A 46 0.55 14.40 -4.11
N ALA A 47 0.67 15.58 -4.76
CA ALA A 47 1.94 16.30 -4.81
C ALA A 47 2.43 16.76 -3.41
N GLY A 48 1.53 17.15 -2.52
CA GLY A 48 1.85 17.50 -1.14
C GLY A 48 2.33 16.29 -0.33
N ARG A 49 1.68 15.14 -0.49
CA ARG A 49 2.10 13.87 0.15
C ARG A 49 3.51 13.47 -0.29
N ALA A 50 3.79 13.52 -1.60
CA ALA A 50 5.12 13.21 -2.15
C ALA A 50 6.18 14.24 -1.68
N ALA A 51 5.85 15.52 -1.67
CA ALA A 51 6.75 16.57 -1.18
C ALA A 51 7.11 16.40 0.30
N ARG A 52 6.13 16.03 1.15
CA ARG A 52 6.38 15.75 2.58
C ARG A 52 7.32 14.58 2.78
N ALA A 53 7.18 13.50 2.00
CA ALA A 53 8.13 12.38 2.01
C ALA A 53 9.55 12.85 1.64
N GLY A 54 9.69 13.68 0.61
CA GLY A 54 10.99 14.25 0.20
C GLY A 54 11.61 15.15 1.26
N GLN A 55 10.82 16.05 1.88
CA GLN A 55 11.28 16.93 2.96
C GLN A 55 11.76 16.16 4.18
N ALA A 56 11.15 15.03 4.46
CA ALA A 56 11.55 14.13 5.55
C ALA A 56 12.76 13.26 5.21
N GLY A 57 13.25 13.28 3.97
CA GLY A 57 14.32 12.39 3.51
C GLY A 57 13.90 10.92 3.53
N ALA A 58 12.61 10.63 3.28
CA ALA A 58 12.09 9.27 3.35
C ALA A 58 12.82 8.35 2.37
N CYS A 59 13.22 7.18 2.83
CA CYS A 59 13.86 6.14 2.03
C CYS A 59 12.88 5.08 1.50
N LEU A 60 11.61 5.15 1.91
CA LEU A 60 10.52 4.26 1.49
C LEU A 60 9.18 4.95 1.67
N LEU A 61 8.24 4.75 0.73
CA LEU A 61 6.87 5.27 0.81
C LEU A 61 5.88 4.11 0.65
N LEU A 62 4.96 3.97 1.61
CA LEU A 62 3.81 3.08 1.52
C LEU A 62 2.52 3.90 1.52
N SER A 63 1.70 3.74 0.48
CA SER A 63 0.36 4.32 0.37
C SER A 63 -0.67 3.22 0.58
N VAL A 64 -1.40 3.26 1.69
CA VAL A 64 -2.43 2.27 2.04
C VAL A 64 -3.77 2.72 1.50
N HIS A 65 -4.47 1.82 0.82
CA HIS A 65 -5.78 2.01 0.20
C HIS A 65 -6.69 0.81 0.43
N GLY A 66 -7.98 1.01 0.19
CA GLY A 66 -8.99 -0.04 0.12
C GLY A 66 -9.64 -0.07 -1.25
N ASN A 67 -9.65 -1.22 -1.87
CA ASN A 67 -10.24 -1.41 -3.20
C ASN A 67 -11.77 -1.45 -3.14
N LEU A 68 -12.41 -1.05 -4.23
CA LEU A 68 -13.85 -1.15 -4.40
C LEU A 68 -14.17 -1.70 -5.78
N ASP A 69 -15.10 -2.62 -5.87
CA ASP A 69 -15.64 -3.15 -7.13
C ASP A 69 -17.18 -3.10 -7.07
N SER A 70 -17.81 -2.92 -8.21
CA SER A 70 -19.27 -3.06 -8.34
C SER A 70 -19.75 -4.49 -8.06
N SER A 71 -18.86 -5.48 -8.23
CA SER A 71 -19.10 -6.88 -7.84
C SER A 71 -18.62 -7.11 -6.41
N SER A 72 -19.52 -7.55 -5.52
CA SER A 72 -19.17 -8.03 -4.18
C SER A 72 -18.35 -9.34 -4.17
N GLN A 73 -18.14 -9.95 -5.34
CA GLN A 73 -17.33 -11.16 -5.48
C GLN A 73 -15.83 -10.87 -5.62
N SER A 74 -15.46 -9.63 -5.99
CA SER A 74 -14.06 -9.22 -6.06
C SER A 74 -13.48 -9.17 -4.65
N HIS A 75 -12.34 -9.85 -4.44
CA HIS A 75 -11.67 -9.94 -3.14
C HIS A 75 -10.18 -10.23 -3.29
N GLY A 76 -9.44 -10.01 -2.22
CA GLY A 76 -8.01 -10.30 -2.13
C GLY A 76 -7.12 -9.06 -2.17
N PHE A 77 -5.89 -9.25 -1.75
CA PHE A 77 -4.84 -8.24 -1.69
C PHE A 77 -4.18 -8.04 -3.05
N GLU A 78 -3.86 -6.80 -3.39
CA GLU A 78 -2.95 -6.45 -4.48
C GLU A 78 -2.15 -5.21 -4.13
N CYS A 79 -0.94 -5.09 -4.65
CA CYS A 79 -0.15 -3.88 -4.51
C CYS A 79 0.57 -3.52 -5.79
N TYR A 80 0.86 -2.24 -5.90
CA TYR A 80 1.39 -1.60 -7.09
C TYR A 80 2.68 -0.86 -6.73
N PRO A 81 3.86 -1.41 -7.06
CA PRO A 81 5.11 -0.66 -6.95
C PRO A 81 5.26 0.35 -8.08
N THR A 82 6.22 1.26 -7.94
CA THR A 82 6.74 2.07 -9.04
C THR A 82 7.03 1.16 -10.24
N PRO A 83 6.47 1.44 -11.44
CA PRO A 83 6.53 0.50 -12.56
C PRO A 83 7.88 0.53 -13.30
N PRO A 84 8.14 -0.49 -14.16
CA PRO A 84 9.34 -0.57 -14.99
C PRO A 84 9.64 0.71 -15.76
N GLY A 85 10.92 1.07 -15.86
CA GLY A 85 11.40 2.26 -16.56
C GLY A 85 11.35 3.55 -15.74
N ARG A 86 10.83 3.53 -14.51
CA ARG A 86 10.86 4.66 -13.55
C ARG A 86 12.01 4.49 -12.57
N ALA A 87 12.43 5.62 -12.00
CA ALA A 87 13.37 5.60 -10.88
C ALA A 87 12.82 4.73 -9.74
N TYR A 88 13.69 4.02 -9.04
CA TYR A 88 13.35 3.14 -7.89
C TYR A 88 12.48 1.92 -8.22
N TYR A 89 12.33 1.55 -9.49
CA TYR A 89 11.52 0.38 -9.87
C TYR A 89 11.96 -0.91 -9.15
N GLU A 90 13.26 -1.21 -9.15
CA GLU A 90 13.78 -2.46 -8.57
C GLU A 90 13.54 -2.52 -7.05
N GLU A 91 13.84 -1.42 -6.35
CA GLU A 91 13.64 -1.31 -4.90
C GLU A 91 12.15 -1.36 -4.53
N ALA A 92 11.31 -0.64 -5.26
CA ALA A 92 9.86 -0.65 -5.05
C ALA A 92 9.27 -2.03 -5.31
N SER A 93 9.71 -2.71 -6.38
CA SER A 93 9.28 -4.08 -6.70
C SER A 93 9.68 -5.06 -5.59
N ARG A 94 10.91 -4.99 -5.10
CA ARG A 94 11.38 -5.82 -3.98
C ARG A 94 10.52 -5.60 -2.73
N PHE A 95 10.20 -4.35 -2.39
CA PHE A 95 9.35 -4.05 -1.24
C PHE A 95 7.92 -4.58 -1.43
N ALA A 96 7.32 -4.41 -2.62
CA ALA A 96 6.00 -4.93 -2.93
C ALA A 96 5.92 -6.45 -2.76
N HIS A 97 6.96 -7.19 -3.19
CA HIS A 97 7.03 -8.63 -2.98
C HIS A 97 7.15 -9.01 -1.49
N CYS A 98 7.88 -8.24 -0.67
CA CYS A 98 7.90 -8.44 0.78
C CYS A 98 6.50 -8.31 1.39
N ILE A 99 5.72 -7.30 0.97
CA ILE A 99 4.34 -7.08 1.43
C ILE A 99 3.44 -8.24 0.98
N ALA A 100 3.42 -8.55 -0.31
CA ALA A 100 2.54 -9.57 -0.87
C ALA A 100 2.82 -10.96 -0.24
N GLN A 101 4.09 -11.31 -0.05
CA GLN A 101 4.46 -12.54 0.65
C GLN A 101 3.95 -12.55 2.10
N GLY A 102 4.06 -11.44 2.82
CA GLY A 102 3.54 -11.31 4.18
C GLY A 102 2.02 -11.47 4.22
N MET A 103 1.29 -10.80 3.33
CA MET A 103 -0.17 -10.90 3.23
C MET A 103 -0.61 -12.34 2.90
N GLY A 104 0.03 -12.99 1.93
CA GLY A 104 -0.24 -14.39 1.60
C GLY A 104 0.03 -15.34 2.78
N SER A 105 1.13 -15.14 3.50
CA SER A 105 1.47 -15.92 4.70
C SER A 105 0.48 -15.70 5.85
N ALA A 106 -0.12 -14.52 5.94
CA ALA A 106 -1.18 -14.21 6.90
C ALA A 106 -2.58 -14.72 6.48
N GLY A 107 -2.67 -15.45 5.36
CA GLY A 107 -3.89 -16.06 4.85
C GLY A 107 -4.72 -15.17 3.93
N HIS A 108 -4.20 -14.01 3.51
CA HIS A 108 -4.89 -13.19 2.52
C HIS A 108 -4.74 -13.78 1.12
N ARG A 109 -5.85 -13.85 0.37
CA ARG A 109 -5.79 -14.20 -1.05
C ARG A 109 -5.01 -13.14 -1.82
N LEU A 110 -4.05 -13.57 -2.62
CA LEU A 110 -3.31 -12.68 -3.51
C LEU A 110 -3.99 -12.61 -4.88
N ARG A 111 -4.13 -11.41 -5.44
CA ARG A 111 -4.67 -11.19 -6.78
C ARG A 111 -3.59 -11.31 -7.85
N GLY A 112 -3.98 -11.72 -9.05
CA GLY A 112 -3.03 -12.01 -10.11
C GLY A 112 -2.12 -13.18 -9.75
N GLU A 113 -0.88 -13.17 -10.23
CA GLU A 113 0.10 -14.25 -10.01
C GLU A 113 0.67 -14.23 -8.59
N THR A 114 1.03 -13.05 -8.08
CA THR A 114 1.78 -12.90 -6.82
C THR A 114 1.25 -11.82 -5.88
N GLY A 115 0.14 -11.16 -6.21
CA GLY A 115 -0.35 -9.98 -5.50
C GLY A 115 0.37 -8.68 -5.88
N VAL A 116 1.45 -8.76 -6.66
CA VAL A 116 2.19 -7.59 -7.15
C VAL A 116 1.85 -7.34 -8.61
N ARG A 117 1.40 -6.15 -8.92
CA ARG A 117 0.87 -5.78 -10.24
C ARG A 117 1.32 -4.39 -10.63
N PHE A 118 1.28 -4.05 -11.91
CA PHE A 118 1.48 -2.69 -12.41
C PHE A 118 0.17 -2.15 -12.99
N VAL A 119 -0.06 -0.85 -12.81
CA VAL A 119 -1.20 -0.14 -13.38
C VAL A 119 -0.71 0.95 -14.31
N TYR A 120 -1.36 1.09 -15.44
CA TYR A 120 -1.08 2.11 -16.45
C TYR A 120 -2.38 2.76 -16.90
N TYR A 121 -2.43 4.08 -17.02
CA TYR A 121 -3.59 4.84 -17.42
C TYR A 121 -3.56 5.16 -18.91
N GLN A 122 -4.59 4.74 -19.63
CA GLN A 122 -4.84 5.06 -21.05
C GLN A 122 -6.08 5.93 -21.13
N GLY A 123 -5.90 7.25 -21.06
CA GLY A 123 -7.00 8.20 -20.91
C GLY A 123 -7.76 7.97 -19.59
N LYS A 124 -9.06 7.61 -19.69
CA LYS A 124 -9.90 7.28 -18.51
C LYS A 124 -9.85 5.80 -18.10
N SER A 125 -9.28 4.94 -18.93
CA SER A 125 -9.18 3.50 -18.64
C SER A 125 -7.86 3.20 -17.94
N LYS A 126 -7.88 2.23 -17.03
CA LYS A 126 -6.66 1.69 -16.46
C LYS A 126 -6.42 0.26 -16.95
N LYS A 127 -5.18 -0.02 -17.32
CA LYS A 127 -4.68 -1.34 -17.66
C LYS A 127 -3.86 -1.87 -16.51
N ILE A 128 -4.23 -3.04 -15.99
CA ILE A 128 -3.49 -3.73 -14.92
C ILE A 128 -2.82 -4.95 -15.53
N VAL A 129 -1.54 -5.13 -15.20
CA VAL A 129 -0.74 -6.29 -15.62
C VAL A 129 -0.02 -6.89 -14.41
N ASP A 130 0.29 -8.16 -14.44
CA ASP A 130 1.06 -8.81 -13.38
C ASP A 130 2.54 -8.40 -13.40
N SER A 131 3.22 -8.54 -12.30
CA SER A 131 4.63 -8.13 -12.13
C SER A 131 5.62 -8.92 -13.02
N SER A 132 5.18 -10.01 -13.61
CA SER A 132 5.93 -10.75 -14.64
C SER A 132 6.04 -9.99 -15.97
N ASP A 133 5.14 -9.03 -16.24
CA ASP A 133 5.22 -8.13 -17.41
C ASP A 133 6.10 -6.92 -17.11
N THR A 134 7.40 -7.06 -17.28
CA THR A 134 8.40 -6.01 -17.01
C THR A 134 8.63 -5.04 -18.16
N ARG A 135 7.77 -5.01 -19.17
CA ARG A 135 7.89 -4.09 -20.31
C ARG A 135 7.76 -2.63 -19.85
N VAL A 136 8.72 -1.81 -20.26
CA VAL A 136 8.65 -0.36 -20.04
C VAL A 136 7.49 0.22 -20.86
N ARG A 137 6.70 1.08 -20.24
CA ARG A 137 5.54 1.74 -20.84
C ARG A 137 5.60 3.23 -20.58
N GLU A 138 5.13 4.01 -21.59
CA GLU A 138 5.09 5.48 -21.51
C GLU A 138 3.92 6.01 -20.67
N GLU A 139 2.85 5.21 -20.53
CA GLU A 139 1.65 5.60 -19.82
C GLU A 139 1.92 5.79 -18.32
N ASN A 140 1.31 6.81 -17.72
CA ASN A 140 1.44 7.09 -16.30
C ASN A 140 0.79 5.98 -15.44
N SER A 141 1.36 5.75 -14.28
CA SER A 141 0.81 4.94 -13.20
C SER A 141 0.05 5.81 -12.19
N PHE A 142 -0.16 5.32 -10.98
CA PHE A 142 -0.72 6.11 -9.89
C PHE A 142 0.15 7.35 -9.61
N GLY A 143 -0.51 8.49 -9.47
CA GLY A 143 0.18 9.76 -9.30
C GLY A 143 1.15 9.82 -8.11
N ILE A 144 0.88 9.06 -7.03
CA ILE A 144 1.79 8.97 -5.89
C ILE A 144 3.07 8.22 -6.25
N LEU A 145 2.99 7.18 -7.09
CA LEU A 145 4.16 6.42 -7.54
C LEU A 145 5.02 7.24 -8.54
N GLU A 146 4.36 8.01 -9.42
CA GLU A 146 5.05 8.88 -10.38
C GLU A 146 5.76 10.08 -9.72
N LYS A 147 5.31 10.49 -8.52
CA LYS A 147 5.83 11.67 -7.81
C LYS A 147 6.70 11.33 -6.60
N ALA A 148 6.76 10.07 -6.21
CA ALA A 148 7.50 9.64 -5.03
C ALA A 148 9.00 9.92 -5.19
N PRO A 149 9.66 10.53 -4.16
CA PRO A 149 11.09 10.82 -4.19
C PRO A 149 11.96 9.63 -3.76
N CYS A 150 11.35 8.49 -3.49
CA CYS A 150 11.97 7.26 -3.00
C CYS A 150 11.18 6.04 -3.51
N PRO A 151 11.66 4.80 -3.30
CA PRO A 151 10.90 3.59 -3.60
C PRO A 151 9.50 3.66 -3.01
N ALA A 152 8.47 3.42 -3.84
CA ALA A 152 7.08 3.60 -3.43
C ALA A 152 6.21 2.42 -3.83
N VAL A 153 5.27 2.06 -2.95
CA VAL A 153 4.25 1.04 -3.18
C VAL A 153 2.89 1.59 -2.75
N LEU A 154 1.88 1.41 -3.61
CA LEU A 154 0.48 1.58 -3.26
C LEU A 154 -0.11 0.19 -2.99
N ALA A 155 -0.67 0.00 -1.81
CA ALA A 155 -1.28 -1.26 -1.38
C ALA A 155 -2.81 -1.12 -1.31
N GLU A 156 -3.52 -1.92 -2.09
CA GLU A 156 -4.96 -2.14 -1.98
C GLU A 156 -5.17 -3.26 -0.96
N GLN A 157 -5.36 -2.88 0.30
CA GLN A 157 -5.34 -3.78 1.44
C GLN A 157 -6.38 -4.90 1.34
N CYS A 158 -7.59 -4.56 0.89
CA CYS A 158 -8.70 -5.49 0.72
C CYS A 158 -9.80 -4.84 -0.13
N PHE A 159 -10.82 -5.60 -0.52
CA PHE A 159 -12.01 -5.07 -1.16
C PHE A 159 -13.08 -4.72 -0.12
N LEU A 160 -13.37 -3.43 0.05
CA LEU A 160 -14.40 -2.94 0.97
C LEU A 160 -15.82 -3.37 0.54
N SER A 161 -16.00 -3.69 -0.73
CA SER A 161 -17.27 -4.21 -1.29
C SER A 161 -17.48 -5.70 -1.04
N ASN A 162 -16.48 -6.43 -0.51
CA ASN A 162 -16.55 -7.85 -0.18
C ASN A 162 -16.61 -8.06 1.33
N SER A 163 -17.66 -8.72 1.82
CA SER A 163 -17.87 -8.88 3.27
C SER A 163 -16.77 -9.67 3.96
N SER A 164 -16.25 -10.73 3.32
CA SER A 164 -15.18 -11.55 3.90
C SER A 164 -13.86 -10.79 3.99
N ASP A 165 -13.52 -10.02 2.94
CA ASP A 165 -12.34 -9.14 2.96
C ASP A 165 -12.48 -8.06 4.04
N TYR A 166 -13.67 -7.43 4.09
CA TYR A 166 -13.97 -6.42 5.09
C TYR A 166 -13.79 -6.95 6.52
N GLU A 167 -14.45 -8.05 6.86
CA GLU A 167 -14.39 -8.66 8.20
C GLU A 167 -12.94 -9.04 8.59
N ALA A 168 -12.18 -9.57 7.63
CA ALA A 168 -10.83 -10.04 7.90
C ALA A 168 -9.79 -8.91 7.94
N TRP A 169 -9.96 -7.82 7.15
CA TRP A 169 -8.87 -6.87 6.88
C TRP A 169 -9.23 -5.39 7.02
N ALA A 170 -10.53 -5.02 7.14
CA ALA A 170 -10.97 -3.63 7.25
C ALA A 170 -11.59 -3.28 8.61
N THR A 171 -11.88 -4.26 9.47
CA THR A 171 -12.26 -4.02 10.87
C THR A 171 -11.05 -3.50 11.67
N PRO A 172 -11.24 -2.89 12.87
CA PRO A 172 -10.09 -2.46 13.69
C PRO A 172 -9.06 -3.56 13.93
N GLN A 173 -9.49 -4.81 14.15
CA GLN A 173 -8.61 -5.96 14.30
C GLN A 173 -7.94 -6.33 12.98
N GLY A 174 -8.67 -6.23 11.86
CA GLY A 174 -8.13 -6.44 10.51
C GLY A 174 -7.06 -5.40 10.16
N CYS A 175 -7.28 -4.14 10.50
CA CYS A 175 -6.31 -3.05 10.32
C CYS A 175 -5.03 -3.27 11.14
N GLN A 176 -5.15 -3.72 12.40
CA GLN A 176 -4.00 -4.09 13.23
C GLN A 176 -3.21 -5.27 12.64
N ARG A 177 -3.92 -6.29 12.13
CA ARG A 177 -3.29 -7.43 11.43
C ARG A 177 -2.53 -6.97 10.19
N ALA A 178 -3.16 -6.16 9.35
CA ALA A 178 -2.52 -5.62 8.15
C ALA A 178 -1.30 -4.76 8.49
N ALA A 179 -1.41 -3.89 9.49
CA ALA A 179 -0.31 -3.06 9.98
C ALA A 179 0.89 -3.91 10.43
N ARG A 180 0.65 -5.01 11.14
CA ARG A 180 1.70 -5.95 11.52
C ARG A 180 2.39 -6.57 10.33
N VAL A 181 1.63 -6.98 9.31
CA VAL A 181 2.19 -7.52 8.06
C VAL A 181 3.04 -6.46 7.35
N TYR A 182 2.58 -5.22 7.25
CA TYR A 182 3.35 -4.13 6.65
C TYR A 182 4.65 -3.86 7.42
N TYR A 183 4.59 -3.82 8.75
CA TYR A 183 5.77 -3.65 9.58
C TYR A 183 6.81 -4.76 9.36
N GLU A 184 6.39 -6.03 9.37
CA GLU A 184 7.27 -7.17 9.13
C GLU A 184 7.85 -7.17 7.70
N ALA A 185 7.07 -6.71 6.72
CA ALA A 185 7.54 -6.53 5.35
C ALA A 185 8.60 -5.42 5.25
N ILE A 186 8.44 -4.31 6.00
CA ILE A 186 9.44 -3.24 6.11
C ILE A 186 10.72 -3.79 6.76
N CYS A 187 10.60 -4.52 7.87
CA CYS A 187 11.75 -5.16 8.51
C CYS A 187 12.50 -6.09 7.55
N ARG A 188 11.77 -6.93 6.83
CA ARG A 188 12.35 -7.84 5.81
C ARG A 188 13.04 -7.07 4.69
N TYR A 189 12.44 -5.99 4.23
CA TYR A 189 12.99 -5.16 3.16
C TYR A 189 14.33 -4.54 3.56
N PHE A 190 14.46 -4.05 4.80
CA PHE A 190 15.67 -3.43 5.33
C PHE A 190 16.64 -4.43 6.00
N GLY A 191 16.24 -5.68 6.16
CA GLY A 191 17.07 -6.71 6.81
C GLY A 191 17.15 -6.58 8.33
N THR A 192 16.18 -5.93 8.95
CA THR A 192 16.06 -5.82 10.41
C THR A 192 15.17 -6.93 10.98
N GLN A 193 15.22 -7.15 12.30
CA GLN A 193 14.31 -8.09 12.97
C GLN A 193 13.14 -7.32 13.59
N PRO A 194 11.89 -7.81 13.40
CA PRO A 194 10.75 -7.21 14.08
C PRO A 194 10.89 -7.26 15.59
N ILE A 195 10.54 -6.17 16.29
CA ILE A 195 10.47 -6.18 17.75
C ILE A 195 9.39 -7.15 18.24
N ALA A 196 9.65 -7.80 19.39
CA ALA A 196 8.66 -8.66 20.03
C ALA A 196 7.40 -7.84 20.39
N GLN A 197 6.24 -8.48 20.26
CA GLN A 197 5.02 -7.90 20.81
C GLN A 197 5.11 -7.94 22.34
N ALA A 198 4.81 -6.80 22.96
CA ALA A 198 4.65 -6.72 24.40
C ALA A 198 3.33 -7.37 24.84
#